data_44fe07e3d784cddd5cde94265f0e63d1
#
_entry.id   44fe07e3d784cddd5cde94265f0e63d1
#
_cell.length_a   1.000
_cell.length_b   1.000
_cell.length_c   1.000
_cell.angle_alpha   90.00
_cell.angle_beta   90.00
_cell.angle_gamma   90.00
#
_symmetry.space_group_name_H-M   'P 1'
#
loop_
_entity.id
_entity.type
_entity.pdbx_description
1 polymer ?
#
loop_
_entity_poly.entity_id
_entity_poly.type
_entity_poly.pdbx_seq_one_letter_code
_entity_poly.pdbx_strand_id
1 'polypeptide(L)'
;NHVLSFMGKNYELGPKLLLEIPDKISGSIMHPNFNKINTIEFWTTVLSILMITSIESLAIAKAVDKLDPYKRKTDLNKELTGIGISTMAAGMIGGLPIIAVIIRSTVNIHNGAKTKWSNLYQGIFLFLFVVVLSPIMRQVPLCAFAILLVYTGFKLASPTVFKQVYSKGSEQLIFFLATMILTLYTNLLIGLLGGLLLVLVSHMLLASCLLYTSPSPR
;
A
#
# COMPACT_ATOMS: atom_id res chain seq x y z
N ASN A 1 -13.32 -32.08 -10.33
CA ASN A 1 -13.12 -32.10 -8.86
C ASN A 1 -11.90 -32.97 -8.57
N HIS A 2 -10.79 -32.35 -8.16
CA HIS A 2 -9.64 -33.08 -7.65
C HIS A 2 -9.79 -33.20 -6.15
N VAL A 3 -9.74 -34.42 -5.63
CA VAL A 3 -9.75 -34.67 -4.19
C VAL A 3 -8.31 -34.83 -3.73
N LEU A 4 -7.85 -33.94 -2.85
CA LEU A 4 -6.56 -34.09 -2.16
C LEU A 4 -6.81 -34.76 -0.81
N SER A 5 -6.19 -35.92 -0.59
CA SER A 5 -6.17 -36.59 0.70
C SER A 5 -4.93 -36.15 1.47
N PHE A 6 -5.12 -35.40 2.57
CA PHE A 6 -4.04 -34.99 3.44
C PHE A 6 -4.40 -35.28 4.91
N MET A 7 -3.52 -35.96 5.63
CA MET A 7 -3.71 -36.40 7.03
C MET A 7 -5.04 -37.16 7.28
N GLY A 8 -5.49 -38.03 6.34
CA GLY A 8 -6.72 -38.80 6.52
C GLY A 8 -8.02 -38.01 6.32
N LYS A 9 -7.94 -36.75 5.89
CA LYS A 9 -9.10 -35.94 5.48
C LYS A 9 -9.07 -35.70 3.98
N ASN A 10 -10.19 -35.93 3.34
CA ASN A 10 -10.38 -35.64 1.92
C ASN A 10 -10.85 -34.20 1.77
N TYR A 11 -10.05 -33.40 1.08
CA TYR A 11 -10.38 -32.01 0.72
C TYR A 11 -10.80 -31.99 -0.75
N GLU A 12 -12.05 -31.65 -1.01
CA GLU A 12 -12.52 -31.43 -2.37
C GLU A 12 -12.00 -30.08 -2.87
N LEU A 13 -11.10 -30.12 -3.85
CA LEU A 13 -10.69 -28.94 -4.59
C LEU A 13 -11.82 -28.58 -5.58
N GLY A 14 -12.82 -27.89 -5.07
CA GLY A 14 -13.91 -27.36 -5.89
C GLY A 14 -13.52 -26.05 -6.58
N PRO A 15 -14.31 -25.60 -7.57
CA PRO A 15 -14.08 -24.34 -8.29
C PRO A 15 -13.99 -23.11 -7.37
N LYS A 16 -14.55 -23.19 -6.16
CA LYS A 16 -14.49 -22.11 -5.13
C LYS A 16 -13.07 -21.81 -4.61
N LEU A 17 -12.09 -22.69 -4.85
CA LEU A 17 -10.70 -22.51 -4.43
C LEU A 17 -9.80 -21.97 -5.55
N LEU A 18 -10.37 -21.75 -6.73
CA LEU A 18 -9.70 -21.16 -7.88
C LEU A 18 -10.05 -19.68 -8.00
N LEU A 19 -9.22 -18.94 -8.71
CA LEU A 19 -9.44 -17.52 -8.96
C LEU A 19 -10.63 -17.33 -9.89
N GLU A 20 -11.68 -16.66 -9.40
CA GLU A 20 -12.84 -16.32 -10.23
C GLU A 20 -12.53 -15.06 -11.04
N ILE A 21 -12.26 -15.24 -12.32
CA ILE A 21 -12.10 -14.14 -13.28
C ILE A 21 -13.33 -14.13 -14.20
N PRO A 22 -14.02 -12.99 -14.34
CA PRO A 22 -15.14 -12.85 -15.25
C PRO A 22 -14.79 -13.26 -16.68
N ASP A 23 -15.71 -13.91 -17.39
CA ASP A 23 -15.50 -14.35 -18.77
C ASP A 23 -15.38 -13.18 -19.74
N LYS A 24 -16.07 -12.09 -19.45
CA LYS A 24 -16.06 -10.88 -20.26
C LYS A 24 -15.60 -9.68 -19.42
N ILE A 25 -14.44 -9.17 -19.74
CA ILE A 25 -13.88 -7.97 -19.09
C ILE A 25 -14.82 -6.77 -19.28
N SER A 26 -15.49 -6.65 -20.42
CA SER A 26 -16.46 -5.59 -20.71
C SER A 26 -17.69 -5.60 -19.79
N GLY A 27 -18.08 -6.77 -19.26
CA GLY A 27 -19.20 -6.88 -18.30
C GLY A 27 -18.81 -6.52 -16.86
N SER A 28 -17.52 -6.39 -16.58
CA SER A 28 -17.01 -6.05 -15.25
C SER A 28 -16.78 -4.56 -15.05
N ILE A 29 -16.99 -3.75 -16.10
CA ILE A 29 -16.90 -2.29 -16.00
C ILE A 29 -18.13 -1.81 -15.24
N MET A 30 -17.91 -1.33 -14.02
CA MET A 30 -18.95 -0.74 -13.19
C MET A 30 -18.91 0.78 -13.30
N HIS A 31 -20.07 1.38 -13.52
CA HIS A 31 -20.18 2.84 -13.48
C HIS A 31 -20.40 3.31 -12.04
N PRO A 32 -19.88 4.50 -11.68
CA PRO A 32 -20.04 5.04 -10.34
C PRO A 32 -21.52 5.32 -10.03
N ASN A 33 -21.96 4.90 -8.86
CA ASN A 33 -23.30 5.17 -8.34
C ASN A 33 -23.26 6.34 -7.36
N PHE A 34 -23.82 7.46 -7.74
CA PHE A 34 -23.81 8.71 -6.95
C PHE A 34 -24.96 8.83 -5.95
N ASN A 35 -25.81 7.81 -5.78
CA ASN A 35 -26.98 7.87 -4.90
C ASN A 35 -26.64 8.11 -3.43
N LYS A 36 -25.42 7.75 -3.01
CA LYS A 36 -24.97 7.90 -1.62
C LYS A 36 -24.09 9.14 -1.37
N ILE A 37 -23.98 10.06 -2.34
CA ILE A 37 -23.10 11.22 -2.23
C ILE A 37 -23.46 12.15 -1.06
N ASN A 38 -24.73 12.15 -0.64
CA ASN A 38 -25.22 12.97 0.46
C ASN A 38 -25.09 12.30 1.84
N THR A 39 -24.51 11.10 1.92
CA THR A 39 -24.32 10.41 3.19
C THR A 39 -22.99 10.78 3.84
N ILE A 40 -22.99 10.89 5.17
CA ILE A 40 -21.75 11.18 5.93
C ILE A 40 -20.72 10.08 5.76
N GLU A 41 -21.17 8.83 5.62
CA GLU A 41 -20.34 7.65 5.40
C GLU A 41 -19.54 7.75 4.09
N PHE A 42 -20.14 8.30 3.04
CA PHE A 42 -19.46 8.54 1.76
C PHE A 42 -18.29 9.51 1.96
N TRP A 43 -18.53 10.67 2.57
CA TRP A 43 -17.50 11.67 2.76
C TRP A 43 -16.38 11.24 3.73
N THR A 44 -16.73 10.52 4.78
CA THR A 44 -15.70 9.96 5.69
C THR A 44 -14.82 8.94 4.97
N THR A 45 -15.40 8.09 4.11
CA THR A 45 -14.63 7.14 3.31
C THR A 45 -13.74 7.83 2.28
N VAL A 46 -14.26 8.83 1.57
CA VAL A 46 -13.49 9.64 0.60
C VAL A 46 -12.31 10.33 1.30
N LEU A 47 -12.55 10.97 2.43
CA LEU A 47 -11.49 11.64 3.21
C LEU A 47 -10.44 10.64 3.69
N SER A 48 -10.87 9.48 4.16
CA SER A 48 -9.98 8.40 4.60
C SER A 48 -9.06 7.91 3.48
N ILE A 49 -9.64 7.60 2.33
CA ILE A 49 -8.88 7.15 1.15
C ILE A 49 -7.91 8.25 0.70
N LEU A 50 -8.38 9.50 0.60
CA LEU A 50 -7.56 10.63 0.19
C LEU A 50 -6.35 10.83 1.11
N MET A 51 -6.55 10.80 2.43
CA MET A 51 -5.48 10.95 3.41
C MET A 51 -4.47 9.80 3.32
N ILE A 52 -4.95 8.56 3.32
CA ILE A 52 -4.08 7.38 3.28
C ILE A 52 -3.27 7.36 1.98
N THR A 53 -3.92 7.49 0.82
CA THR A 53 -3.24 7.41 -0.48
C THR A 53 -2.25 8.54 -0.69
N SER A 54 -2.58 9.76 -0.23
CA SER A 54 -1.68 10.92 -0.35
C SER A 54 -0.43 10.76 0.51
N ILE A 55 -0.59 10.41 1.80
CA ILE A 55 0.54 10.25 2.72
C ILE A 55 1.44 9.08 2.28
N GLU A 56 0.83 7.95 1.92
CA GLU A 56 1.57 6.78 1.47
C GLU A 56 2.35 7.06 0.19
N SER A 57 1.71 7.67 -0.81
CA SER A 57 2.36 8.00 -2.08
C SER A 57 3.51 8.97 -1.92
N LEU A 58 3.36 10.00 -1.09
CA LEU A 58 4.43 10.95 -0.79
C LEU A 58 5.60 10.30 -0.03
N ALA A 59 5.30 9.41 0.91
CA ALA A 59 6.31 8.67 1.65
C ALA A 59 7.10 7.75 0.71
N ILE A 60 6.41 7.05 -0.19
CA ILE A 60 7.03 6.17 -1.19
C ILE A 60 7.85 6.96 -2.20
N ALA A 61 7.35 8.10 -2.71
CA ALA A 61 8.10 8.96 -3.62
C ALA A 61 9.44 9.39 -3.00
N LYS A 62 9.42 9.86 -1.75
CA LYS A 62 10.66 10.20 -1.03
C LYS A 62 11.57 9.00 -0.75
N ALA A 63 11.02 7.83 -0.49
CA ALA A 63 11.80 6.62 -0.30
C ALA A 63 12.50 6.20 -1.61
N VAL A 64 11.78 6.28 -2.73
CA VAL A 64 12.30 5.96 -4.07
C VAL A 64 13.37 6.96 -4.50
N ASP A 65 13.19 8.26 -4.22
CA ASP A 65 14.21 9.28 -4.49
C ASP A 65 15.57 8.99 -3.80
N LYS A 66 15.53 8.37 -2.62
CA LYS A 66 16.75 7.95 -1.90
C LYS A 66 17.41 6.72 -2.51
N LEU A 67 16.64 5.87 -3.18
CA LEU A 67 17.12 4.65 -3.83
C LEU A 67 17.63 4.92 -5.26
N ASP A 68 17.28 6.06 -5.86
CA ASP A 68 17.65 6.38 -7.23
C ASP A 68 19.16 6.66 -7.36
N PRO A 69 19.91 5.86 -8.16
CA PRO A 69 21.34 6.06 -8.38
C PRO A 69 21.65 7.42 -9.01
N TYR A 70 20.70 7.97 -9.78
CA TYR A 70 20.84 9.27 -10.45
C TYR A 70 20.48 10.45 -9.56
N LYS A 71 20.05 10.21 -8.29
CA LYS A 71 19.67 11.24 -7.30
C LYS A 71 18.63 12.23 -7.83
N ARG A 72 17.73 11.77 -8.70
CA ARG A 72 16.63 12.58 -9.21
C ARG A 72 15.63 12.84 -8.08
N LYS A 73 15.09 14.05 -8.04
CA LYS A 73 14.06 14.42 -7.05
C LYS A 73 12.70 14.42 -7.71
N THR A 74 11.76 13.78 -7.08
CA THR A 74 10.34 13.78 -7.50
C THR A 74 9.68 15.09 -7.13
N ASP A 75 8.97 15.71 -8.07
CA ASP A 75 8.08 16.83 -7.80
C ASP A 75 6.79 16.27 -7.15
N LEU A 76 6.68 16.44 -5.84
CA LEU A 76 5.60 15.87 -5.04
C LEU A 76 4.22 16.37 -5.46
N ASN A 77 4.11 17.63 -5.94
CA ASN A 77 2.84 18.18 -6.40
C ASN A 77 2.39 17.51 -7.70
N LYS A 78 3.31 17.31 -8.64
CA LYS A 78 3.02 16.58 -9.88
C LYS A 78 2.68 15.12 -9.63
N GLU A 79 3.35 14.50 -8.67
CA GLU A 79 3.07 13.11 -8.27
C GLU A 79 1.64 12.99 -7.72
N LEU A 80 1.25 13.83 -6.76
CA LEU A 80 -0.12 13.84 -6.22
C LEU A 80 -1.17 14.13 -7.28
N THR A 81 -0.91 15.09 -8.17
CA THR A 81 -1.83 15.39 -9.27
C THR A 81 -1.97 14.20 -10.22
N GLY A 82 -0.87 13.54 -10.56
CA GLY A 82 -0.87 12.35 -11.41
C GLY A 82 -1.65 11.19 -10.79
N ILE A 83 -1.44 10.91 -9.50
CA ILE A 83 -2.18 9.88 -8.76
C ILE A 83 -3.66 10.23 -8.66
N GLY A 84 -3.99 11.50 -8.38
CA GLY A 84 -5.37 11.96 -8.30
C GLY A 84 -6.13 11.75 -9.61
N ILE A 85 -5.57 12.20 -10.74
CA ILE A 85 -6.17 12.02 -12.07
C ILE A 85 -6.30 10.53 -12.41
N SER A 86 -5.27 9.73 -12.13
CA SER A 86 -5.29 8.30 -12.40
C SER A 86 -6.33 7.57 -11.54
N THR A 87 -6.49 7.95 -10.28
CA THR A 87 -7.50 7.39 -9.37
C THR A 87 -8.91 7.78 -9.82
N MET A 88 -9.12 9.02 -10.27
CA MET A 88 -10.41 9.43 -10.87
C MET A 88 -10.74 8.57 -12.09
N ALA A 89 -9.80 8.43 -13.01
CA ALA A 89 -10.00 7.62 -14.21
C ALA A 89 -10.30 6.15 -13.86
N ALA A 90 -9.57 5.57 -12.91
CA ALA A 90 -9.83 4.22 -12.42
C ALA A 90 -11.23 4.10 -11.78
N GLY A 91 -11.62 5.05 -10.93
CA GLY A 91 -12.93 5.07 -10.29
C GLY A 91 -14.10 5.16 -11.28
N MET A 92 -13.94 5.87 -12.40
CA MET A 92 -14.97 5.97 -13.45
C MET A 92 -15.26 4.63 -14.15
N ILE A 93 -14.30 3.73 -14.16
CA ILE A 93 -14.45 2.35 -14.72
C ILE A 93 -14.67 1.29 -13.65
N GLY A 94 -14.87 1.70 -12.39
CA GLY A 94 -15.07 0.78 -11.26
C GLY A 94 -13.80 0.18 -10.69
N GLY A 95 -12.64 0.77 -10.99
CA GLY A 95 -11.34 0.34 -10.46
C GLY A 95 -11.08 0.86 -9.04
N LEU A 96 -10.08 0.28 -8.40
CA LEU A 96 -9.61 0.67 -7.07
C LEU A 96 -8.73 1.94 -7.15
N PRO A 97 -8.60 2.69 -6.03
CA PRO A 97 -7.66 3.81 -5.94
C PRO A 97 -6.23 3.38 -6.29
N ILE A 98 -5.53 4.22 -7.02
CA ILE A 98 -4.14 3.96 -7.45
C ILE A 98 -3.19 4.49 -6.39
N ILE A 99 -2.24 3.66 -5.99
CA ILE A 99 -1.24 3.97 -4.98
C ILE A 99 0.15 3.64 -5.56
N ALA A 100 1.15 4.45 -5.22
CA ALA A 100 2.53 4.13 -5.52
C ALA A 100 2.97 2.87 -4.75
N VAL A 101 3.85 2.04 -5.33
CA VAL A 101 4.34 0.81 -4.71
C VAL A 101 5.86 0.78 -4.74
N ILE A 102 6.48 0.81 -3.56
CA ILE A 102 7.94 0.85 -3.42
C ILE A 102 8.63 -0.36 -4.07
N ILE A 103 8.04 -1.56 -3.95
CA ILE A 103 8.62 -2.80 -4.48
C ILE A 103 8.80 -2.73 -6.00
N ARG A 104 7.79 -2.24 -6.74
CA ARG A 104 7.86 -2.07 -8.19
C ARG A 104 8.93 -1.07 -8.59
N SER A 105 8.98 0.08 -7.91
CA SER A 105 9.98 1.12 -8.15
C SER A 105 11.39 0.61 -7.88
N THR A 106 11.59 -0.13 -6.80
CA THR A 106 12.87 -0.73 -6.46
C THR A 106 13.34 -1.74 -7.52
N VAL A 107 12.43 -2.61 -7.98
CA VAL A 107 12.75 -3.57 -9.06
C VAL A 107 13.13 -2.85 -10.35
N ASN A 108 12.40 -1.79 -10.72
CA ASN A 108 12.74 -0.99 -11.91
C ASN A 108 14.13 -0.33 -11.79
N ILE A 109 14.44 0.25 -10.63
CA ILE A 109 15.73 0.87 -10.35
C ILE A 109 16.87 -0.15 -10.44
N HIS A 110 16.72 -1.31 -9.78
CA HIS A 110 17.74 -2.37 -9.80
C HIS A 110 17.98 -2.95 -11.19
N ASN A 111 16.95 -2.96 -12.04
CA ASN A 111 17.07 -3.37 -13.45
C ASN A 111 17.52 -2.24 -14.37
N GLY A 112 17.95 -1.11 -13.83
CA GLY A 112 18.54 -0.01 -14.61
C GLY A 112 17.52 0.82 -15.39
N ALA A 113 16.27 0.89 -14.99
CA ALA A 113 15.26 1.72 -15.64
C ALA A 113 15.61 3.20 -15.51
N LYS A 114 15.79 3.87 -16.66
CA LYS A 114 16.21 5.28 -16.75
C LYS A 114 15.04 6.23 -17.01
N THR A 115 13.92 5.72 -17.49
CA THR A 115 12.82 6.54 -18.02
C THR A 115 11.45 6.07 -17.51
N LYS A 116 10.46 6.95 -17.61
CA LYS A 116 9.05 6.66 -17.25
C LYS A 116 8.40 5.60 -18.15
N TRP A 117 8.96 5.35 -19.32
CA TRP A 117 8.49 4.33 -20.26
C TRP A 117 8.45 2.92 -19.68
N SER A 118 9.34 2.63 -18.72
CA SER A 118 9.34 1.34 -18.02
C SER A 118 7.98 1.05 -17.36
N ASN A 119 7.37 2.03 -16.71
CA ASN A 119 6.05 1.88 -16.08
C ASN A 119 4.93 1.73 -17.12
N LEU A 120 5.03 2.45 -18.24
CA LEU A 120 4.04 2.34 -19.31
C LEU A 120 4.08 0.93 -19.93
N TYR A 121 5.26 0.43 -20.26
CA TYR A 121 5.42 -0.92 -20.78
C TYR A 121 4.93 -1.98 -19.79
N GLN A 122 5.22 -1.82 -18.51
CA GLN A 122 4.72 -2.71 -17.47
C GLN A 122 3.17 -2.74 -17.46
N GLY A 123 2.52 -1.59 -17.57
CA GLY A 123 1.07 -1.49 -17.66
C GLY A 123 0.51 -2.19 -18.90
N ILE A 124 1.12 -1.96 -20.06
CA ILE A 124 0.72 -2.60 -21.33
C ILE A 124 0.89 -4.12 -21.25
N PHE A 125 2.04 -4.60 -20.78
CA PHE A 125 2.28 -6.04 -20.63
C PHE A 125 1.34 -6.69 -19.62
N LEU A 126 1.04 -6.01 -18.50
CA LEU A 126 0.09 -6.51 -17.53
C LEU A 126 -1.32 -6.63 -18.13
N PHE A 127 -1.75 -5.61 -18.87
CA PHE A 127 -3.05 -5.64 -19.56
C PHE A 127 -3.11 -6.79 -20.58
N LEU A 128 -2.08 -6.90 -21.40
CA LEU A 128 -1.98 -7.97 -22.41
C LEU A 128 -1.92 -9.36 -21.76
N PHE A 129 -1.21 -9.50 -20.66
CA PHE A 129 -1.16 -10.72 -19.87
C PHE A 129 -2.54 -11.10 -19.34
N VAL A 130 -3.29 -10.17 -18.77
CA VAL A 130 -4.64 -10.45 -18.26
C VAL A 130 -5.59 -10.85 -19.39
N VAL A 131 -5.52 -10.16 -20.54
CA VAL A 131 -6.40 -10.46 -21.69
C VAL A 131 -6.09 -11.82 -22.31
N VAL A 132 -4.81 -12.13 -22.53
CA VAL A 132 -4.39 -13.36 -23.24
C VAL A 132 -4.34 -14.58 -22.33
N LEU A 133 -3.83 -14.40 -21.09
CA LEU A 133 -3.59 -15.49 -20.15
C LEU A 133 -4.72 -15.67 -19.13
N SER A 134 -5.84 -14.98 -19.25
CA SER A 134 -7.03 -15.16 -18.39
C SER A 134 -7.42 -16.63 -18.19
N PRO A 135 -7.45 -17.51 -19.22
CA PRO A 135 -7.79 -18.92 -19.03
C PRO A 135 -6.79 -19.66 -18.12
N ILE A 136 -5.51 -19.30 -18.17
CA ILE A 136 -4.46 -19.90 -17.34
C ILE A 136 -4.56 -19.36 -15.92
N MET A 137 -4.83 -18.07 -15.76
CA MET A 137 -4.98 -17.45 -14.44
C MET A 137 -6.14 -18.03 -13.61
N ARG A 138 -7.21 -18.48 -14.28
CA ARG A 138 -8.34 -19.17 -13.61
C ARG A 138 -7.96 -20.51 -13.00
N GLN A 139 -6.85 -21.11 -13.42
CA GLN A 139 -6.35 -22.36 -12.86
C GLN A 139 -5.48 -22.12 -11.61
N VAL A 140 -5.14 -20.85 -11.30
CA VAL A 140 -4.33 -20.54 -10.14
C VAL A 140 -5.15 -20.69 -8.86
N PRO A 141 -4.72 -21.54 -7.92
CA PRO A 141 -5.42 -21.72 -6.66
C PRO A 141 -5.26 -20.49 -5.75
N LEU A 142 -6.33 -20.11 -5.05
CA LEU A 142 -6.31 -18.99 -4.09
C LEU A 142 -5.26 -19.16 -3.00
N CYS A 143 -4.89 -20.40 -2.66
CA CYS A 143 -3.82 -20.66 -1.69
C CYS A 143 -2.46 -20.11 -2.13
N ALA A 144 -2.19 -20.00 -3.44
CA ALA A 144 -0.95 -19.40 -3.93
C ALA A 144 -0.87 -17.91 -3.55
N PHE A 145 -1.99 -17.18 -3.65
CA PHE A 145 -2.05 -15.79 -3.20
C PHE A 145 -1.94 -15.68 -1.69
N ALA A 146 -2.58 -16.58 -0.95
CA ALA A 146 -2.47 -16.62 0.51
C ALA A 146 -1.01 -16.81 0.95
N ILE A 147 -0.27 -17.72 0.33
CA ILE A 147 1.15 -17.95 0.59
C ILE A 147 1.99 -16.70 0.30
N LEU A 148 1.73 -16.04 -0.83
CA LEU A 148 2.41 -14.79 -1.18
C LEU A 148 2.13 -13.66 -0.18
N LEU A 149 0.88 -13.54 0.29
CA LEU A 149 0.51 -12.55 1.32
C LEU A 149 1.19 -12.84 2.64
N VAL A 150 1.18 -14.09 3.10
CA VAL A 150 1.85 -14.51 4.34
C VAL A 150 3.36 -14.28 4.23
N TYR A 151 3.99 -14.66 3.12
CA TYR A 151 5.41 -14.44 2.89
C TYR A 151 5.77 -12.94 2.89
N THR A 152 4.97 -12.12 2.21
CA THR A 152 5.16 -10.67 2.17
C THR A 152 4.98 -10.05 3.56
N GLY A 153 3.93 -10.46 4.30
CA GLY A 153 3.70 -10.05 5.67
C GLY A 153 4.87 -10.39 6.60
N PHE A 154 5.37 -11.63 6.52
CA PHE A 154 6.53 -12.06 7.28
C PHE A 154 7.79 -11.25 6.93
N LYS A 155 8.02 -10.95 5.66
CA LYS A 155 9.14 -10.13 5.21
C LYS A 155 9.05 -8.69 5.72
N LEU A 156 7.85 -8.10 5.72
CA LEU A 156 7.62 -6.75 6.25
C LEU A 156 7.74 -6.69 7.77
N ALA A 157 7.32 -7.74 8.48
CA ALA A 157 7.43 -7.86 9.93
C ALA A 157 8.71 -8.60 10.37
N SER A 158 9.76 -8.58 9.54
CA SER A 158 10.99 -9.30 9.86
C SER A 158 11.74 -8.68 11.04
N PRO A 159 12.43 -9.48 11.87
CA PRO A 159 13.24 -9.00 13.00
C PRO A 159 14.27 -7.94 12.60
N THR A 160 14.72 -7.99 11.35
CA THR A 160 15.67 -7.02 10.78
C THR A 160 15.06 -5.60 10.74
N VAL A 161 13.77 -5.49 10.41
CA VAL A 161 13.05 -4.20 10.39
C VAL A 161 12.96 -3.63 11.80
N PHE A 162 12.60 -4.43 12.80
CA PHE A 162 12.56 -4.02 14.20
C PHE A 162 13.94 -3.56 14.70
N LYS A 163 15.00 -4.29 14.35
CA LYS A 163 16.38 -3.91 14.69
C LYS A 163 16.80 -2.60 14.02
N GLN A 164 16.43 -2.38 12.77
CA GLN A 164 16.69 -1.12 12.06
C GLN A 164 15.94 0.06 12.67
N VAL A 165 14.69 -0.11 13.10
CA VAL A 165 13.93 0.93 13.78
C VAL A 165 14.54 1.21 15.15
N TYR A 166 14.88 0.18 15.91
CA TYR A 166 15.54 0.31 17.21
C TYR A 166 16.90 1.03 17.13
N SER A 167 17.69 0.78 16.07
CA SER A 167 18.99 1.45 15.88
C SER A 167 18.87 2.96 15.62
N LYS A 168 17.68 3.45 15.24
CA LYS A 168 17.41 4.88 15.07
C LYS A 168 16.97 5.56 16.36
N GLY A 169 16.61 4.81 17.39
CA GLY A 169 16.20 5.27 18.70
C GLY A 169 15.11 4.39 19.30
N SER A 170 15.18 4.19 20.62
CA SER A 170 14.17 3.41 21.36
C SER A 170 12.78 4.03 21.28
N GLU A 171 12.69 5.35 21.25
CA GLU A 171 11.43 6.09 21.10
C GLU A 171 10.73 5.78 19.78
N GLN A 172 11.50 5.68 18.67
CA GLN A 172 10.96 5.35 17.37
C GLN A 172 10.38 3.94 17.32
N LEU A 173 10.97 2.99 18.06
CA LEU A 173 10.44 1.65 18.18
C LEU A 173 9.10 1.65 18.93
N ILE A 174 8.98 2.44 20.00
CA ILE A 174 7.73 2.58 20.76
C ILE A 174 6.62 3.14 19.85
N PHE A 175 6.91 4.20 19.09
CA PHE A 175 5.94 4.78 18.16
C PHE A 175 5.55 3.80 17.05
N PHE A 176 6.52 3.06 16.52
CA PHE A 176 6.28 2.03 15.51
C PHE A 176 5.35 0.93 16.05
N LEU A 177 5.64 0.39 17.23
CA LEU A 177 4.81 -0.64 17.87
C LEU A 177 3.42 -0.12 18.23
N ALA A 178 3.33 1.07 18.82
CA ALA A 178 2.07 1.69 19.17
C ALA A 178 1.17 1.91 17.94
N THR A 179 1.74 2.43 16.85
CA THR A 179 1.01 2.63 15.59
C THR A 179 0.55 1.29 15.00
N MET A 180 1.42 0.27 15.02
CA MET A 180 1.09 -1.06 14.53
C MET A 180 -0.05 -1.69 15.33
N ILE A 181 0.02 -1.64 16.65
CA ILE A 181 -1.00 -2.19 17.54
C ILE A 181 -2.32 -1.44 17.34
N LEU A 182 -2.28 -0.11 17.31
CA LEU A 182 -3.48 0.72 17.10
C LEU A 182 -4.14 0.41 15.75
N THR A 183 -3.36 0.24 14.69
CA THR A 183 -3.87 -0.14 13.36
C THR A 183 -4.53 -1.51 13.36
N LEU A 184 -3.97 -2.49 14.10
CA LEU A 184 -4.54 -3.84 14.20
C LEU A 184 -5.87 -3.88 14.96
N TYR A 185 -6.01 -3.04 16.01
CA TYR A 185 -7.23 -3.00 16.82
C TYR A 185 -8.34 -2.13 16.24
N THR A 186 -8.00 -1.16 15.42
CA THR A 186 -8.98 -0.21 14.86
C THR A 186 -9.05 -0.33 13.34
N ASN A 187 -8.46 0.61 12.64
CA ASN A 187 -8.30 0.61 11.19
C ASN A 187 -7.06 1.43 10.80
N LEU A 188 -6.66 1.32 9.55
CA LEU A 188 -5.45 1.97 9.04
C LEU A 188 -5.45 3.48 9.24
N LEU A 189 -6.60 4.15 9.07
CA LEU A 189 -6.71 5.61 9.22
C LEU A 189 -6.48 6.04 10.68
N ILE A 190 -7.17 5.40 11.61
CA ILE A 190 -7.05 5.71 13.05
C ILE A 190 -5.64 5.38 13.54
N GLY A 191 -5.07 4.26 13.10
CA GLY A 191 -3.69 3.89 13.39
C GLY A 191 -2.68 4.92 12.92
N LEU A 192 -2.82 5.39 11.67
CA LEU A 192 -1.95 6.40 11.08
C LEU A 192 -2.04 7.75 11.81
N LEU A 193 -3.28 8.24 12.02
CA LEU A 193 -3.51 9.51 12.71
C LEU A 193 -3.07 9.45 14.16
N GLY A 194 -3.36 8.35 14.86
CA GLY A 194 -2.92 8.12 16.23
C GLY A 194 -1.40 8.06 16.36
N GLY A 195 -0.74 7.37 15.45
CA GLY A 195 0.73 7.34 15.38
C GLY A 195 1.34 8.72 15.14
N LEU A 196 0.78 9.47 14.19
CA LEU A 196 1.20 10.85 13.91
C LEU A 196 1.02 11.75 15.14
N LEU A 197 -0.13 11.65 15.80
CA LEU A 197 -0.46 12.43 16.99
C LEU A 197 0.51 12.09 18.15
N LEU A 198 0.82 10.82 18.37
CA LEU A 198 1.80 10.37 19.36
C LEU A 198 3.17 11.00 19.11
N VAL A 199 3.64 11.00 17.86
CA VAL A 199 4.93 11.60 17.48
C VAL A 199 4.90 13.11 17.70
N LEU A 200 3.84 13.80 17.30
CA LEU A 200 3.72 15.25 17.50
C LEU A 200 3.72 15.63 19.00
N VAL A 201 2.94 14.92 19.80
CA VAL A 201 2.88 15.17 21.27
C VAL A 201 4.22 14.92 21.91
N SER A 202 4.92 13.84 21.56
CA SER A 202 6.23 13.55 22.12
C SER A 202 7.27 14.62 21.75
N HIS A 203 7.27 15.09 20.50
CA HIS A 203 8.16 16.19 20.10
C HIS A 203 7.82 17.51 20.78
N MET A 204 6.54 17.82 20.99
CA MET A 204 6.16 19.01 21.76
C MET A 204 6.63 18.94 23.22
N LEU A 205 6.48 17.78 23.87
CA LEU A 205 6.95 17.57 25.24
C LEU A 205 8.48 17.70 25.33
N LEU A 206 9.23 17.09 24.42
CA LEU A 206 10.69 17.20 24.37
C LEU A 206 11.15 18.64 24.10
N ALA A 207 10.51 19.34 23.17
CA ALA A 207 10.82 20.74 22.88
C ALA A 207 10.54 21.64 24.08
N SER A 208 9.43 21.41 24.81
CA SER A 208 9.09 22.16 26.03
C SER A 208 10.11 21.90 27.14
N CYS A 209 10.59 20.65 27.29
CA CYS A 209 11.62 20.30 28.26
C CYS A 209 12.96 21.00 27.96
N LEU A 210 13.36 21.05 26.67
CA LEU A 210 14.61 21.72 26.25
C LEU A 210 14.56 23.24 26.42
N LEU A 211 13.40 23.86 26.20
CA LEU A 211 13.22 25.29 26.44
C LEU A 211 13.33 25.67 27.94
N TYR A 212 12.95 24.77 28.84
CA TYR A 212 13.00 24.98 30.27
C TYR A 212 14.40 24.73 30.86
N THR A 213 15.27 23.99 30.18
CA THR A 213 16.62 23.64 30.61
C THR A 213 17.72 24.51 29.97
N SER A 214 17.36 25.49 29.11
CA SER A 214 18.31 26.46 28.58
C SER A 214 18.77 27.40 29.73
N PRO A 215 20.06 27.39 30.15
CA PRO A 215 20.52 28.32 31.13
C PRO A 215 20.42 29.75 30.57
N SER A 216 19.74 30.62 31.32
CA SER A 216 19.67 32.07 31.05
C SER A 216 21.10 32.59 30.86
N PRO A 217 21.41 33.29 29.76
CA PRO A 217 22.69 33.95 29.60
C PRO A 217 22.80 35.04 30.66
N ARG A 218 23.78 34.92 31.56
CA ARG A 218 24.27 36.01 32.40
C ARG A 218 25.24 36.86 31.61
#